data_8bb385cda0a5d4762c32c2b9065bf94e
#
_entry.id   8bb385cda0a5d4762c32c2b9065bf94e
#
_cell.length_a   1.000
_cell.length_b   1.000
_cell.length_c   1.000
_cell.angle_alpha   90.00
_cell.angle_beta   90.00
_cell.angle_gamma   90.00
#
_symmetry.space_group_name_H-M   'P 1'
#
loop_
_entity.id
_entity.type
_entity.pdbx_description
1 polymer ?
#
loop_
_entity_poly.entity_id
_entity_poly.type
_entity_poly.pdbx_seq_one_letter_code
_entity_poly.pdbx_strand_id
1 'polypeptide(L)'
;MKKILVVIPCYNCADQIGRVISQFDDSIASFFSKVIVVNNQSKDDTEQSAINAFKDNPQISGSVYTNLNNLGYGGSLKVGFQIGFKEGYDFVLVLHGDDQGHIKDFMPYIIDGSINDFDCTLGARFHPESNLDNYSTFRTFGNKVFNFLFGSVLKKNILDLGSGINIYKLSAFLEQDYLKFPDNLTFDYCGLMSHSYRERKIRFVPITWREDDQLSNVKLTSQAMQSMRLLIIFALGRKKFFEVDKMECKGLVYKSSQIYNQEGAGRLSV
;
A
#
# COMPACT_ATOMS: atom_id res chain seq x y z
N MET A 1 22.83 3.77 -2.16
CA MET A 1 21.51 3.48 -2.76
C MET A 1 20.44 3.83 -1.72
N LYS A 2 19.28 4.34 -2.12
CA LYS A 2 18.17 4.61 -1.17
C LYS A 2 17.62 3.31 -0.61
N LYS A 3 17.25 3.31 0.69
CA LYS A 3 16.73 2.13 1.35
C LYS A 3 15.21 2.06 1.16
N ILE A 4 14.74 1.08 0.39
CA ILE A 4 13.32 0.84 0.13
C ILE A 4 12.85 -0.38 0.91
N LEU A 5 11.86 -0.19 1.79
CA LEU A 5 11.12 -1.26 2.44
C LEU A 5 9.87 -1.56 1.60
N VAL A 6 9.69 -2.81 1.18
CA VAL A 6 8.42 -3.26 0.61
C VAL A 6 7.54 -3.80 1.73
N VAL A 7 6.29 -3.35 1.78
CA VAL A 7 5.27 -3.78 2.73
C VAL A 7 4.14 -4.46 1.97
N ILE A 8 3.90 -5.73 2.26
CA ILE A 8 2.86 -6.54 1.64
C ILE A 8 1.79 -6.84 2.71
N PRO A 9 0.72 -6.03 2.82
CA PRO A 9 -0.40 -6.34 3.71
C PRO A 9 -1.18 -7.54 3.17
N CYS A 10 -1.44 -8.54 4.02
CA CYS A 10 -2.11 -9.78 3.67
C CYS A 10 -3.26 -10.10 4.61
N TYR A 11 -4.37 -10.56 4.03
CA TYR A 11 -5.48 -11.17 4.75
C TYR A 11 -6.16 -12.22 3.87
N ASN A 12 -5.98 -13.50 4.21
CA ASN A 12 -6.46 -14.65 3.44
C ASN A 12 -5.98 -14.62 1.98
N CYS A 13 -4.65 -14.65 1.81
CA CYS A 13 -3.96 -14.58 0.51
C CYS A 13 -3.07 -15.81 0.28
N ALA A 14 -3.39 -16.97 0.87
CA ALA A 14 -2.54 -18.17 0.81
C ALA A 14 -2.18 -18.58 -0.62
N ASP A 15 -3.14 -18.49 -1.55
CA ASP A 15 -2.97 -18.88 -2.95
C ASP A 15 -2.20 -17.84 -3.79
N GLN A 16 -2.18 -16.57 -3.34
CA GLN A 16 -1.62 -15.46 -4.10
C GLN A 16 -0.23 -15.05 -3.62
N ILE A 17 0.03 -15.10 -2.30
CA ILE A 17 1.23 -14.49 -1.70
C ILE A 17 2.53 -15.06 -2.27
N GLY A 18 2.56 -16.34 -2.65
CA GLY A 18 3.72 -16.96 -3.29
C GLY A 18 4.07 -16.28 -4.61
N ARG A 19 3.06 -15.98 -5.45
CA ARG A 19 3.23 -15.28 -6.72
C ARG A 19 3.70 -13.85 -6.52
N VAL A 20 3.17 -13.15 -5.49
CA VAL A 20 3.59 -11.78 -5.16
C VAL A 20 5.07 -11.74 -4.77
N ILE A 21 5.52 -12.64 -3.89
CA ILE A 21 6.92 -12.70 -3.47
C ILE A 21 7.83 -13.07 -4.65
N SER A 22 7.42 -13.99 -5.52
CA SER A 22 8.19 -14.39 -6.71
C SER A 22 8.34 -13.29 -7.76
N GLN A 23 7.59 -12.18 -7.68
CA GLN A 23 7.82 -11.03 -8.53
C GLN A 23 9.19 -10.37 -8.29
N PHE A 24 9.81 -10.56 -7.12
CA PHE A 24 11.13 -10.01 -6.75
C PHE A 24 12.25 -10.96 -7.21
N ASP A 25 12.35 -11.16 -8.52
CA ASP A 25 13.39 -11.99 -9.13
C ASP A 25 14.81 -11.39 -9.00
N ASP A 26 15.83 -12.13 -9.43
CA ASP A 26 17.24 -11.71 -9.33
C ASP A 26 17.52 -10.37 -10.00
N SER A 27 16.73 -10.00 -11.02
CA SER A 27 16.93 -8.76 -11.77
C SER A 27 16.53 -7.50 -10.98
N ILE A 28 15.61 -7.64 -10.01
CA ILE A 28 15.08 -6.50 -9.26
C ILE A 28 15.25 -6.60 -7.75
N ALA A 29 15.52 -7.77 -7.19
CA ALA A 29 15.61 -7.96 -5.73
C ALA A 29 16.61 -7.01 -5.06
N SER A 30 17.74 -6.71 -5.71
CA SER A 30 18.79 -5.84 -5.18
C SER A 30 18.38 -4.37 -5.01
N PHE A 31 17.30 -3.91 -5.66
CA PHE A 31 16.77 -2.55 -5.50
C PHE A 31 16.02 -2.37 -4.17
N PHE A 32 15.58 -3.45 -3.55
CA PHE A 32 14.80 -3.43 -2.31
C PHE A 32 15.65 -3.83 -1.12
N SER A 33 15.62 -3.00 -0.07
CA SER A 33 16.39 -3.27 1.14
C SER A 33 15.80 -4.42 1.94
N LYS A 34 14.49 -4.56 1.94
CA LYS A 34 13.75 -5.64 2.59
C LYS A 34 12.34 -5.73 2.04
N VAL A 35 11.81 -6.94 2.00
CA VAL A 35 10.39 -7.22 1.69
C VAL A 35 9.75 -7.80 2.95
N ILE A 36 8.68 -7.19 3.45
CA ILE A 36 7.96 -7.71 4.61
C ILE A 36 6.52 -8.05 4.23
N VAL A 37 6.06 -9.20 4.68
CA VAL A 37 4.65 -9.56 4.70
C VAL A 37 4.08 -9.19 6.07
N VAL A 38 2.96 -8.45 6.07
CA VAL A 38 2.21 -8.12 7.29
C VAL A 38 0.90 -8.89 7.26
N ASN A 39 0.89 -10.06 7.89
CA ASN A 39 -0.28 -10.93 8.02
C ASN A 39 -1.26 -10.36 9.05
N ASN A 40 -2.46 -10.03 8.60
CA ASN A 40 -3.50 -9.38 9.42
C ASN A 40 -4.44 -10.41 10.08
N GLN A 41 -3.90 -11.44 10.76
CA GLN A 41 -4.66 -12.52 11.37
C GLN A 41 -5.47 -13.32 10.32
N SER A 42 -4.80 -13.76 9.24
CA SER A 42 -5.41 -14.65 8.25
C SER A 42 -5.89 -15.96 8.88
N LYS A 43 -6.95 -16.51 8.34
CA LYS A 43 -7.55 -17.78 8.81
C LYS A 43 -7.15 -18.95 7.94
N ASP A 44 -6.52 -18.69 6.82
CA ASP A 44 -5.95 -19.65 5.88
C ASP A 44 -4.44 -19.79 6.10
N ASP A 45 -3.75 -20.51 5.22
CA ASP A 45 -2.32 -20.78 5.30
C ASP A 45 -1.44 -19.62 4.79
N THR A 46 -1.94 -18.37 4.72
CA THR A 46 -1.20 -17.19 4.24
C THR A 46 0.18 -17.07 4.89
N GLU A 47 0.26 -17.25 6.21
CA GLU A 47 1.50 -17.13 6.96
C GLU A 47 2.56 -18.14 6.51
N GLN A 48 2.17 -19.42 6.45
CA GLN A 48 3.07 -20.49 6.05
C GLN A 48 3.43 -20.39 4.56
N SER A 49 2.48 -20.01 3.71
CA SER A 49 2.72 -19.78 2.27
C SER A 49 3.75 -18.67 2.05
N ALA A 50 3.66 -17.56 2.82
CA ALA A 50 4.64 -16.46 2.75
C ALA A 50 6.05 -16.92 3.20
N ILE A 51 6.15 -17.68 4.29
CA ILE A 51 7.43 -18.24 4.77
C ILE A 51 8.06 -19.15 3.71
N ASN A 52 7.27 -20.04 3.12
CA ASN A 52 7.77 -20.95 2.08
C ASN A 52 8.22 -20.18 0.84
N ALA A 53 7.44 -19.18 0.41
CA ALA A 53 7.80 -18.34 -0.73
C ALA A 53 9.11 -17.56 -0.51
N PHE A 54 9.40 -17.08 0.69
CA PHE A 54 10.70 -16.47 0.99
C PHE A 54 11.83 -17.51 0.92
N LYS A 55 11.64 -18.71 1.45
CA LYS A 55 12.66 -19.79 1.36
C LYS A 55 12.99 -20.17 -0.08
N ASP A 56 11.97 -20.17 -0.95
CA ASP A 56 12.10 -20.47 -2.38
C ASP A 56 12.75 -19.32 -3.17
N ASN A 57 12.80 -18.11 -2.58
CA ASN A 57 13.38 -16.90 -3.18
C ASN A 57 14.52 -16.34 -2.30
N PRO A 58 15.68 -17.04 -2.19
CA PRO A 58 16.77 -16.68 -1.29
C PRO A 58 17.48 -15.37 -1.63
N GLN A 59 17.27 -14.81 -2.83
CA GLN A 59 17.80 -13.49 -3.24
C GLN A 59 17.15 -12.33 -2.49
N ILE A 60 15.98 -12.56 -1.86
CA ILE A 60 15.21 -11.51 -1.16
C ILE A 60 15.60 -11.49 0.32
N SER A 61 15.92 -10.30 0.87
CA SER A 61 15.87 -10.11 2.32
C SER A 61 14.41 -10.00 2.74
N GLY A 62 13.88 -10.99 3.43
CA GLY A 62 12.47 -11.18 3.68
C GLY A 62 12.09 -11.35 5.14
N SER A 63 10.92 -10.88 5.56
CA SER A 63 10.36 -11.17 6.88
C SER A 63 8.84 -11.30 6.84
N VAL A 64 8.32 -12.13 7.73
CA VAL A 64 6.88 -12.24 7.97
C VAL A 64 6.57 -11.73 9.37
N TYR A 65 5.64 -10.77 9.43
CA TYR A 65 5.08 -10.23 10.65
C TYR A 65 3.62 -10.62 10.75
N THR A 66 3.17 -11.05 11.93
CA THR A 66 1.74 -11.30 12.19
C THR A 66 1.24 -10.29 13.21
N ASN A 67 0.18 -9.56 12.85
CA ASN A 67 -0.48 -8.61 13.74
C ASN A 67 -1.04 -9.34 14.96
N LEU A 68 -0.96 -8.74 16.15
CA LEU A 68 -1.52 -9.36 17.36
C LEU A 68 -3.06 -9.41 17.35
N ASN A 69 -3.69 -8.52 16.57
CA ASN A 69 -5.13 -8.47 16.35
C ASN A 69 -5.39 -8.22 14.87
N ASN A 70 -6.61 -8.48 14.40
CA ASN A 70 -7.03 -8.01 13.08
C ASN A 70 -7.17 -6.49 13.12
N LEU A 71 -6.22 -5.80 12.53
CA LEU A 71 -6.12 -4.34 12.51
C LEU A 71 -6.74 -3.72 11.25
N GLY A 72 -7.28 -4.53 10.34
CA GLY A 72 -7.72 -4.08 9.02
C GLY A 72 -6.56 -3.72 8.08
N TYR A 73 -6.89 -3.30 6.87
CA TYR A 73 -5.92 -2.92 5.84
C TYR A 73 -5.06 -1.73 6.27
N GLY A 74 -5.70 -0.61 6.63
CA GLY A 74 -4.99 0.60 7.06
C GLY A 74 -4.16 0.37 8.32
N GLY A 75 -4.63 -0.46 9.26
CA GLY A 75 -3.85 -0.84 10.43
C GLY A 75 -2.59 -1.63 10.09
N SER A 76 -2.66 -2.54 9.13
CA SER A 76 -1.49 -3.27 8.62
C SER A 76 -0.49 -2.35 7.94
N LEU A 77 -0.96 -1.34 7.20
CA LEU A 77 -0.08 -0.32 6.63
C LEU A 77 0.63 0.51 7.71
N LYS A 78 -0.09 0.88 8.80
CA LYS A 78 0.51 1.61 9.93
C LYS A 78 1.65 0.81 10.57
N VAL A 79 1.49 -0.52 10.71
CA VAL A 79 2.57 -1.42 11.16
C VAL A 79 3.77 -1.32 10.22
N GLY A 80 3.55 -1.44 8.91
CA GLY A 80 4.62 -1.32 7.91
C GLY A 80 5.34 0.03 7.95
N PHE A 81 4.60 1.13 8.04
CA PHE A 81 5.18 2.48 8.16
C PHE A 81 6.00 2.63 9.45
N GLN A 82 5.50 2.11 10.59
CA GLN A 82 6.24 2.16 11.86
C GLN A 82 7.56 1.37 11.77
N ILE A 83 7.57 0.21 11.13
CA ILE A 83 8.81 -0.56 10.86
C ILE A 83 9.74 0.29 9.98
N GLY A 84 9.22 0.89 8.91
CA GLY A 84 9.98 1.75 8.02
C GLY A 84 10.69 2.90 8.73
N PHE A 85 9.98 3.61 9.61
CA PHE A 85 10.55 4.69 10.43
C PHE A 85 11.56 4.18 11.46
N LYS A 86 11.22 3.11 12.17
CA LYS A 86 12.05 2.55 13.24
C LYS A 86 13.40 2.05 12.71
N GLU A 87 13.40 1.43 11.53
CA GLU A 87 14.61 0.83 10.93
C GLU A 87 15.34 1.78 9.97
N GLY A 88 14.85 3.01 9.81
CA GLY A 88 15.52 4.08 9.05
C GLY A 88 15.54 3.85 7.54
N TYR A 89 14.42 3.42 6.95
CA TYR A 89 14.25 3.37 5.51
C TYR A 89 13.98 4.75 4.93
N ASP A 90 14.37 4.97 3.67
CA ASP A 90 14.05 6.22 2.95
C ASP A 90 12.63 6.19 2.38
N PHE A 91 12.19 5.01 1.92
CA PHE A 91 10.90 4.79 1.27
C PHE A 91 10.21 3.55 1.81
N VAL A 92 8.87 3.62 1.82
CA VAL A 92 7.98 2.47 1.93
C VAL A 92 7.27 2.30 0.60
N LEU A 93 7.39 1.10 0.01
CA LEU A 93 6.58 0.66 -1.12
C LEU A 93 5.53 -0.31 -0.59
N VAL A 94 4.26 0.02 -0.81
CA VAL A 94 3.14 -0.89 -0.53
C VAL A 94 2.85 -1.70 -1.79
N LEU A 95 2.68 -3.01 -1.66
CA LEU A 95 2.22 -3.92 -2.71
C LEU A 95 1.22 -4.89 -2.08
N HIS A 96 -0.01 -4.95 -2.61
CA HIS A 96 -1.02 -5.84 -2.06
C HIS A 96 -0.66 -7.33 -2.21
N GLY A 97 -1.01 -8.13 -1.19
CA GLY A 97 -0.73 -9.57 -1.17
C GLY A 97 -1.68 -10.42 -2.03
N ASP A 98 -2.66 -9.80 -2.70
CA ASP A 98 -3.68 -10.45 -3.53
C ASP A 98 -3.28 -10.64 -5.00
N ASP A 99 -2.04 -10.26 -5.36
CA ASP A 99 -1.47 -10.44 -6.70
C ASP A 99 -2.22 -9.71 -7.83
N GLN A 100 -2.91 -8.62 -7.51
CA GLN A 100 -3.60 -7.80 -8.52
C GLN A 100 -2.68 -6.79 -9.20
N GLY A 101 -1.66 -6.26 -8.49
CA GLY A 101 -0.69 -5.30 -9.00
C GLY A 101 0.68 -5.92 -9.26
N HIS A 102 1.49 -5.27 -10.11
CA HIS A 102 2.79 -5.78 -10.50
C HIS A 102 3.92 -4.82 -10.11
N ILE A 103 4.93 -5.31 -9.35
CA ILE A 103 6.06 -4.49 -8.89
C ILE A 103 6.87 -3.91 -10.05
N LYS A 104 6.95 -4.61 -11.17
CA LYS A 104 7.71 -4.18 -12.35
C LYS A 104 7.22 -2.87 -12.95
N ASP A 105 5.96 -2.49 -12.72
CA ASP A 105 5.42 -1.20 -13.17
C ASP A 105 6.12 0.00 -12.50
N PHE A 106 6.68 -0.21 -11.31
CA PHE A 106 7.41 0.83 -10.58
C PHE A 106 8.92 0.84 -10.85
N MET A 107 9.46 -0.23 -11.44
CA MET A 107 10.91 -0.35 -11.67
C MET A 107 11.51 0.78 -12.52
N PRO A 108 10.88 1.28 -13.61
CA PRO A 108 11.42 2.40 -14.36
C PRO A 108 11.74 3.61 -13.47
N TYR A 109 10.83 3.94 -12.54
CA TYR A 109 10.93 5.09 -11.65
C TYR A 109 11.90 4.89 -10.47
N ILE A 110 12.13 3.62 -10.10
CA ILE A 110 13.13 3.25 -9.08
C ILE A 110 14.53 3.29 -9.69
N ILE A 111 14.69 2.75 -10.90
CA ILE A 111 15.97 2.64 -11.61
C ILE A 111 16.48 4.01 -12.03
N ASP A 112 15.62 4.87 -12.58
CA ASP A 112 15.99 6.23 -12.99
C ASP A 112 16.11 7.20 -11.81
N GLY A 113 15.70 6.77 -10.61
CA GLY A 113 15.75 7.55 -9.38
C GLY A 113 14.68 8.63 -9.27
N SER A 114 13.74 8.75 -10.22
CA SER A 114 12.72 9.80 -10.23
C SER A 114 11.71 9.70 -9.08
N ILE A 115 11.68 8.59 -8.34
CA ILE A 115 10.94 8.49 -7.07
C ILE A 115 11.42 9.52 -6.03
N ASN A 116 12.67 10.01 -6.13
CA ASN A 116 13.21 11.00 -5.20
C ASN A 116 12.58 12.39 -5.35
N ASP A 117 12.02 12.72 -6.51
CA ASP A 117 11.45 14.03 -6.84
C ASP A 117 10.04 14.22 -6.29
N PHE A 118 9.42 13.13 -5.83
CA PHE A 118 8.05 13.09 -5.33
C PHE A 118 8.00 12.59 -3.89
N ASP A 119 7.01 13.08 -3.15
CA ASP A 119 6.70 12.60 -1.80
C ASP A 119 5.88 11.30 -1.86
N CYS A 120 5.07 11.17 -2.91
CA CYS A 120 4.25 9.99 -3.19
C CYS A 120 4.27 9.67 -4.68
N THR A 121 4.61 8.44 -5.03
CA THR A 121 4.41 7.87 -6.38
C THR A 121 3.33 6.81 -6.26
N LEU A 122 2.15 7.10 -6.80
CA LEU A 122 0.94 6.31 -6.62
C LEU A 122 0.58 5.59 -7.91
N GLY A 123 0.35 4.29 -7.84
CA GLY A 123 -0.17 3.53 -8.96
C GLY A 123 -1.60 3.98 -9.30
N ALA A 124 -1.92 4.05 -10.57
CA ALA A 124 -3.23 4.48 -11.02
C ALA A 124 -3.78 3.55 -12.09
N ARG A 125 -4.80 2.76 -11.74
CA ARG A 125 -5.52 1.87 -12.67
C ARG A 125 -6.14 2.62 -13.84
N PHE A 126 -6.50 3.87 -13.63
CA PHE A 126 -7.19 4.71 -14.64
C PHE A 126 -6.27 5.72 -15.30
N HIS A 127 -4.96 5.54 -15.22
CA HIS A 127 -3.99 6.25 -16.05
C HIS A 127 -4.18 5.84 -17.50
N PRO A 128 -4.01 6.75 -18.50
CA PRO A 128 -4.20 6.42 -19.91
C PRO A 128 -3.36 5.25 -20.43
N GLU A 129 -2.20 5.02 -19.84
CA GLU A 129 -1.24 3.95 -20.21
C GLU A 129 -1.39 2.69 -19.35
N SER A 130 -2.36 2.64 -18.43
CA SER A 130 -2.59 1.47 -17.58
C SER A 130 -3.32 0.37 -18.34
N ASN A 131 -2.98 -0.88 -18.00
CA ASN A 131 -3.66 -2.06 -18.50
C ASN A 131 -4.55 -2.66 -17.40
N LEU A 132 -5.83 -2.92 -17.74
CA LEU A 132 -6.81 -3.49 -16.82
C LEU A 132 -7.33 -4.83 -17.39
N ASP A 133 -6.84 -5.93 -16.82
CA ASP A 133 -7.25 -7.27 -17.24
C ASP A 133 -8.44 -7.73 -16.38
N ASN A 134 -9.53 -8.16 -17.04
CA ASN A 134 -10.77 -8.65 -16.43
C ASN A 134 -11.48 -7.65 -15.50
N TYR A 135 -11.16 -6.35 -15.55
CA TYR A 135 -11.75 -5.34 -14.68
C TYR A 135 -13.14 -4.91 -15.15
N SER A 136 -14.11 -4.90 -14.24
CA SER A 136 -15.51 -4.53 -14.54
C SER A 136 -15.66 -3.11 -15.07
N THR A 137 -16.33 -2.95 -16.21
CA THR A 137 -16.64 -1.62 -16.79
C THR A 137 -17.52 -0.76 -15.87
N PHE A 138 -18.45 -1.39 -15.13
CA PHE A 138 -19.28 -0.69 -14.14
C PHE A 138 -18.43 -0.16 -12.99
N ARG A 139 -17.48 -0.95 -12.47
CA ARG A 139 -16.53 -0.50 -11.44
C ARG A 139 -15.60 0.59 -11.97
N THR A 140 -15.16 0.48 -13.23
CA THR A 140 -14.36 1.52 -13.88
C THR A 140 -15.10 2.85 -13.91
N PHE A 141 -16.37 2.86 -14.34
CA PHE A 141 -17.17 4.06 -14.36
C PHE A 141 -17.36 4.65 -12.96
N GLY A 142 -17.74 3.83 -11.98
CA GLY A 142 -17.92 4.28 -10.60
C GLY A 142 -16.64 4.88 -10.00
N ASN A 143 -15.49 4.24 -10.21
CA ASN A 143 -14.20 4.77 -9.73
C ASN A 143 -13.83 6.10 -10.40
N LYS A 144 -14.05 6.25 -11.73
CA LYS A 144 -13.80 7.52 -12.43
C LYS A 144 -14.71 8.65 -11.91
N VAL A 145 -15.96 8.37 -11.57
CA VAL A 145 -16.84 9.35 -10.92
C VAL A 145 -16.28 9.78 -9.56
N PHE A 146 -15.84 8.83 -8.72
CA PHE A 146 -15.22 9.16 -7.44
C PHE A 146 -13.91 9.93 -7.61
N ASN A 147 -13.04 9.54 -8.55
CA ASN A 147 -11.81 10.27 -8.88
C ASN A 147 -12.13 11.74 -9.24
N PHE A 148 -13.15 11.97 -10.05
CA PHE A 148 -13.60 13.31 -10.41
C PHE A 148 -14.10 14.11 -9.20
N LEU A 149 -14.95 13.52 -8.36
CA LEU A 149 -15.48 14.17 -7.16
C LEU A 149 -14.36 14.55 -6.18
N PHE A 150 -13.45 13.63 -5.90
CA PHE A 150 -12.29 13.89 -5.05
C PHE A 150 -11.37 14.94 -5.69
N GLY A 151 -11.09 14.82 -6.98
CA GLY A 151 -10.29 15.78 -7.73
C GLY A 151 -10.83 17.20 -7.64
N SER A 152 -12.16 17.36 -7.78
CA SER A 152 -12.84 18.65 -7.67
C SER A 152 -12.67 19.28 -6.28
N VAL A 153 -12.82 18.50 -5.20
CA VAL A 153 -12.66 18.98 -3.83
C VAL A 153 -11.19 19.27 -3.50
N LEU A 154 -10.28 18.42 -3.96
CA LEU A 154 -8.84 18.54 -3.72
C LEU A 154 -8.16 19.57 -4.65
N LYS A 155 -8.84 19.99 -5.72
CA LYS A 155 -8.31 20.85 -6.80
C LYS A 155 -7.05 20.25 -7.45
N LYS A 156 -7.05 18.94 -7.64
CA LYS A 156 -5.96 18.16 -8.26
C LYS A 156 -6.53 17.15 -9.24
N ASN A 157 -5.75 16.81 -10.27
CA ASN A 157 -6.12 15.70 -11.15
C ASN A 157 -5.85 14.39 -10.42
N ILE A 158 -6.91 13.67 -10.03
CA ILE A 158 -6.84 12.40 -9.33
C ILE A 158 -7.16 11.29 -10.34
N LEU A 159 -6.18 10.40 -10.56
CA LEU A 159 -6.32 9.28 -11.50
C LEU A 159 -6.79 7.99 -10.79
N ASP A 160 -6.47 7.84 -9.51
CA ASP A 160 -6.94 6.71 -8.69
C ASP A 160 -6.98 7.12 -7.21
N LEU A 161 -7.95 6.61 -6.45
CA LEU A 161 -8.06 6.87 -5.01
C LEU A 161 -7.28 5.87 -4.17
N GLY A 162 -6.90 4.72 -4.71
CA GLY A 162 -6.14 3.70 -4.03
C GLY A 162 -6.06 2.43 -4.87
N SER A 163 -4.91 2.19 -5.47
CA SER A 163 -4.64 1.02 -6.31
C SER A 163 -3.97 -0.12 -5.55
N GLY A 164 -3.54 0.14 -4.30
CA GLY A 164 -2.83 -0.87 -3.52
C GLY A 164 -1.37 -1.10 -3.90
N ILE A 165 -0.83 -0.32 -4.85
CA ILE A 165 0.61 -0.27 -5.12
C ILE A 165 1.06 1.19 -5.16
N ASN A 166 1.88 1.58 -4.16
CA ASN A 166 2.25 2.97 -3.94
C ASN A 166 3.64 3.07 -3.31
N ILE A 167 4.42 4.10 -3.65
CA ILE A 167 5.68 4.44 -2.98
C ILE A 167 5.50 5.73 -2.20
N TYR A 168 5.95 5.72 -0.95
CA TYR A 168 5.92 6.85 -0.04
C TYR A 168 7.33 7.18 0.45
N LYS A 169 7.75 8.43 0.30
CA LYS A 169 9.01 8.96 0.83
C LYS A 169 8.84 9.27 2.31
N LEU A 170 9.47 8.52 3.20
CA LEU A 170 9.22 8.62 4.64
C LEU A 170 9.54 10.00 5.23
N SER A 171 10.54 10.72 4.68
CA SER A 171 10.84 12.09 5.13
C SER A 171 9.67 13.08 4.94
N ALA A 172 8.70 12.78 4.08
CA ALA A 172 7.49 13.59 3.91
C ALA A 172 6.38 13.27 4.92
N PHE A 173 6.58 12.27 5.78
CA PHE A 173 5.60 11.76 6.73
C PHE A 173 6.06 11.83 8.19
N LEU A 174 7.03 12.69 8.52
CA LEU A 174 7.60 12.81 9.87
C LEU A 174 6.56 13.17 10.94
N GLU A 175 5.48 13.86 10.57
CA GLU A 175 4.38 14.20 11.49
C GLU A 175 3.49 12.99 11.82
N GLN A 176 3.68 11.85 11.14
CA GLN A 176 2.98 10.58 11.35
C GLN A 176 1.44 10.73 11.43
N ASP A 177 0.89 11.67 10.68
CA ASP A 177 -0.56 11.93 10.63
C ASP A 177 -1.37 10.72 10.15
N TYR A 178 -0.73 9.81 9.39
CA TYR A 178 -1.31 8.54 8.96
C TYR A 178 -1.78 7.67 10.14
N LEU A 179 -1.25 7.84 11.34
CA LEU A 179 -1.70 7.11 12.53
C LEU A 179 -3.15 7.41 12.88
N LYS A 180 -3.66 8.60 12.52
CA LYS A 180 -5.05 9.02 12.74
C LYS A 180 -6.01 8.60 11.63
N PHE A 181 -5.52 8.00 10.54
CA PHE A 181 -6.37 7.57 9.43
C PHE A 181 -7.19 6.34 9.82
N PRO A 182 -8.30 6.03 9.09
CA PRO A 182 -9.05 4.81 9.29
C PRO A 182 -8.18 3.55 9.15
N ASP A 183 -8.58 2.48 9.81
CA ASP A 183 -7.87 1.19 9.74
C ASP A 183 -8.39 0.30 8.59
N ASN A 184 -9.42 0.75 7.87
CA ASN A 184 -10.04 0.05 6.74
C ASN A 184 -9.51 0.53 5.37
N LEU A 185 -10.17 0.16 4.29
CA LEU A 185 -9.82 0.51 2.90
C LEU A 185 -9.87 2.01 2.59
N THR A 186 -10.48 2.83 3.44
CA THR A 186 -10.50 4.29 3.26
C THR A 186 -9.22 4.97 3.76
N PHE A 187 -8.24 4.21 4.25
CA PHE A 187 -6.91 4.69 4.61
C PHE A 187 -6.26 5.47 3.46
N ASP A 188 -6.25 4.90 2.26
CA ASP A 188 -5.63 5.54 1.07
C ASP A 188 -6.34 6.83 0.69
N TYR A 189 -7.67 6.90 0.85
CA TYR A 189 -8.44 8.12 0.57
C TYR A 189 -8.09 9.24 1.56
N CYS A 190 -7.96 8.92 2.84
CA CYS A 190 -7.49 9.87 3.85
C CYS A 190 -6.04 10.28 3.59
N GLY A 191 -5.20 9.33 3.16
CA GLY A 191 -3.83 9.59 2.71
C GLY A 191 -3.80 10.63 1.59
N LEU A 192 -4.56 10.40 0.52
CA LEU A 192 -4.63 11.31 -0.63
C LEU A 192 -5.12 12.71 -0.24
N MET A 193 -6.15 12.79 0.63
CA MET A 193 -6.61 14.06 1.19
C MET A 193 -5.54 14.76 2.00
N SER A 194 -4.78 14.02 2.84
CA SER A 194 -3.66 14.57 3.61
C SER A 194 -2.53 15.05 2.70
N HIS A 195 -2.15 14.25 1.70
CA HIS A 195 -1.11 14.65 0.74
C HIS A 195 -1.48 15.93 0.01
N SER A 196 -2.75 16.06 -0.40
CA SER A 196 -3.25 17.28 -1.04
C SER A 196 -3.26 18.47 -0.08
N TYR A 197 -3.74 18.30 1.15
CA TYR A 197 -3.82 19.36 2.16
C TYR A 197 -2.44 19.89 2.59
N ARG A 198 -1.44 19.00 2.64
CA ARG A 198 -0.05 19.32 3.00
C ARG A 198 0.81 19.70 1.80
N GLU A 199 0.20 19.85 0.63
CA GLU A 199 0.88 20.22 -0.62
C GLU A 199 2.05 19.30 -1.00
N ARG A 200 1.97 18.03 -0.58
CA ARG A 200 2.96 17.01 -0.96
C ARG A 200 2.98 16.82 -2.47
N LYS A 201 4.16 16.58 -3.02
CA LYS A 201 4.36 16.29 -4.44
C LYS A 201 3.89 14.87 -4.75
N ILE A 202 2.77 14.75 -5.46
CA ILE A 202 2.19 13.47 -5.86
C ILE A 202 2.42 13.26 -7.35
N ARG A 203 2.81 12.03 -7.73
CA ARG A 203 2.79 11.54 -9.10
C ARG A 203 1.93 10.30 -9.19
N PHE A 204 1.09 10.22 -10.21
CA PHE A 204 0.40 9.00 -10.61
C PHE A 204 1.19 8.31 -11.71
N VAL A 205 1.32 6.99 -11.63
CA VAL A 205 2.03 6.16 -12.61
C VAL A 205 1.11 5.05 -13.14
N PRO A 206 1.25 4.67 -14.41
CA PRO A 206 0.46 3.58 -14.98
C PRO A 206 0.82 2.26 -14.32
N ILE A 207 -0.17 1.39 -14.18
CA ILE A 207 0.00 0.04 -13.64
C ILE A 207 -0.75 -0.98 -14.47
N THR A 208 -0.27 -2.21 -14.42
CA THR A 208 -0.99 -3.40 -14.86
C THR A 208 -1.79 -3.93 -13.68
N TRP A 209 -3.10 -4.09 -13.88
CA TRP A 209 -4.01 -4.56 -12.85
C TRP A 209 -4.83 -5.73 -13.38
N ARG A 210 -4.92 -6.80 -12.61
CA ARG A 210 -5.66 -7.99 -13.01
C ARG A 210 -6.67 -8.42 -11.95
N GLU A 211 -7.79 -9.01 -12.38
CA GLU A 211 -8.78 -9.63 -11.52
C GLU A 211 -9.02 -11.07 -12.01
N ASP A 212 -8.30 -12.04 -11.44
CA ASP A 212 -8.37 -13.44 -11.83
C ASP A 212 -9.06 -14.30 -10.75
N ASP A 213 -8.31 -14.64 -9.70
CA ASP A 213 -8.70 -15.57 -8.64
C ASP A 213 -8.96 -14.90 -7.27
N GLN A 214 -9.00 -13.56 -7.25
CA GLN A 214 -9.16 -12.81 -6.02
C GLN A 214 -10.63 -12.70 -5.59
N LEU A 215 -10.93 -13.09 -4.36
CA LEU A 215 -12.24 -12.87 -3.76
C LEU A 215 -12.31 -11.46 -3.16
N SER A 216 -13.05 -10.56 -3.83
CA SER A 216 -13.27 -9.22 -3.31
C SER A 216 -14.21 -9.25 -2.10
N ASN A 217 -13.70 -8.93 -0.91
CA ASN A 217 -14.49 -8.76 0.31
C ASN A 217 -15.16 -7.38 0.41
N VAL A 218 -15.05 -6.54 -0.62
CA VAL A 218 -15.53 -5.16 -0.60
C VAL A 218 -17.03 -5.08 -0.89
N LYS A 219 -17.79 -4.62 0.09
CA LYS A 219 -19.20 -4.24 -0.12
C LYS A 219 -19.24 -2.85 -0.78
N LEU A 220 -19.39 -2.81 -2.10
CA LEU A 220 -19.28 -1.60 -2.92
C LEU A 220 -20.15 -0.43 -2.43
N THR A 221 -21.40 -0.70 -2.03
CA THR A 221 -22.32 0.35 -1.53
C THR A 221 -21.84 0.94 -0.20
N SER A 222 -21.38 0.10 0.74
CA SER A 222 -20.85 0.56 2.02
C SER A 222 -19.57 1.37 1.83
N GLN A 223 -18.67 0.90 0.96
CA GLN A 223 -17.43 1.60 0.63
C GLN A 223 -17.72 2.96 -0.01
N ALA A 224 -18.66 3.03 -0.96
CA ALA A 224 -19.06 4.27 -1.61
C ALA A 224 -19.64 5.29 -0.61
N MET A 225 -20.51 4.84 0.31
CA MET A 225 -21.06 5.72 1.35
C MET A 225 -19.99 6.23 2.31
N GLN A 226 -19.06 5.38 2.75
CA GLN A 226 -17.97 5.80 3.63
C GLN A 226 -17.06 6.81 2.94
N SER A 227 -16.70 6.56 1.68
CA SER A 227 -15.87 7.47 0.88
C SER A 227 -16.53 8.84 0.69
N MET A 228 -17.81 8.86 0.36
CA MET A 228 -18.59 10.10 0.20
C MET A 228 -18.67 10.87 1.52
N ARG A 229 -18.95 10.18 2.63
CA ARG A 229 -18.98 10.80 3.96
C ARG A 229 -17.64 11.45 4.30
N LEU A 230 -16.52 10.76 4.07
CA LEU A 230 -15.19 11.31 4.32
C LEU A 230 -14.94 12.55 3.46
N LEU A 231 -15.29 12.52 2.18
CA LEU A 231 -15.13 13.64 1.26
C LEU A 231 -15.93 14.88 1.71
N ILE A 232 -17.19 14.69 2.12
CA ILE A 232 -18.05 15.78 2.62
C ILE A 232 -17.47 16.38 3.89
N ILE A 233 -17.07 15.55 4.88
CA ILE A 233 -16.49 16.04 6.14
C ILE A 233 -15.21 16.83 5.86
N PHE A 234 -14.39 16.36 4.95
CA PHE A 234 -13.17 17.06 4.55
C PHE A 234 -13.46 18.39 3.85
N ALA A 235 -14.43 18.41 2.93
CA ALA A 235 -14.82 19.62 2.21
C ALA A 235 -15.36 20.73 3.15
N LEU A 236 -16.10 20.32 4.19
CA LEU A 236 -16.69 21.25 5.18
C LEU A 236 -15.68 21.80 6.20
N GLY A 237 -14.56 21.09 6.43
CA GLY A 237 -13.59 21.53 7.45
C GLY A 237 -12.24 20.84 7.37
N ARG A 238 -11.43 21.18 6.38
CA ARG A 238 -10.14 20.51 6.09
C ARG A 238 -9.21 20.40 7.29
N LYS A 239 -8.99 21.48 8.05
CA LYS A 239 -8.12 21.49 9.24
C LYS A 239 -8.69 20.55 10.31
N LYS A 240 -9.96 20.72 10.67
CA LYS A 240 -10.65 19.91 11.67
C LYS A 240 -10.70 18.43 11.29
N PHE A 241 -10.73 18.12 9.99
CA PHE A 241 -10.70 16.75 9.49
C PHE A 241 -9.47 15.98 9.97
N PHE A 242 -8.29 16.60 10.02
CA PHE A 242 -7.04 15.95 10.45
C PHE A 242 -6.79 16.05 11.97
N GLU A 243 -7.56 16.88 12.69
CA GLU A 243 -7.51 16.93 14.16
C GLU A 243 -8.27 15.76 14.80
N VAL A 244 -9.29 15.25 14.10
CA VAL A 244 -10.13 14.14 14.58
C VAL A 244 -9.48 12.81 14.26
N ASP A 245 -9.36 11.98 15.27
CA ASP A 245 -8.92 10.59 15.15
C ASP A 245 -10.04 9.73 14.52
N LYS A 246 -9.69 9.04 13.43
CA LYS A 246 -10.59 8.18 12.64
C LYS A 246 -10.26 6.70 12.79
N MET A 247 -9.35 6.36 13.68
CA MET A 247 -8.98 4.98 13.95
C MET A 247 -10.19 4.18 14.44
N GLU A 248 -10.39 3.01 13.89
CA GLU A 248 -11.44 2.07 14.31
C GLU A 248 -10.93 1.21 15.47
N CYS A 249 -9.64 0.90 15.45
CA CYS A 249 -8.95 0.10 16.46
C CYS A 249 -8.51 0.94 17.68
N LYS A 250 -9.40 1.80 18.21
CA LYS A 250 -9.09 2.67 19.35
C LYS A 250 -8.64 1.85 20.55
N GLY A 251 -7.49 2.24 21.11
CA GLY A 251 -6.89 1.55 22.26
C GLY A 251 -6.06 0.32 21.89
N LEU A 252 -6.06 -0.14 20.63
CA LEU A 252 -5.12 -1.13 20.17
C LEU A 252 -3.81 -0.44 19.77
N VAL A 253 -2.72 -0.99 20.26
CA VAL A 253 -1.39 -0.61 19.77
C VAL A 253 -1.16 -1.41 18.50
N TYR A 254 -0.71 -0.73 17.41
CA TYR A 254 -0.33 -1.39 16.16
C TYR A 254 0.91 -2.25 16.38
N LYS A 255 0.70 -3.44 16.98
CA LYS A 255 1.75 -4.40 17.31
C LYS A 255 1.65 -5.62 16.42
N SER A 256 2.81 -6.07 15.98
CA SER A 256 3.00 -7.32 15.27
C SER A 256 4.16 -8.09 15.87
N SER A 257 4.15 -9.40 15.72
CA SER A 257 5.27 -10.28 16.04
C SER A 257 5.96 -10.68 14.76
N GLN A 258 7.29 -10.52 14.71
CA GLN A 258 8.10 -11.07 13.62
C GLN A 258 8.25 -12.57 13.85
N ILE A 259 7.69 -13.37 12.95
CA ILE A 259 7.66 -14.83 13.04
C ILE A 259 8.66 -15.51 12.11
N TYR A 260 9.12 -14.77 11.10
CA TYR A 260 10.14 -15.24 10.17
C TYR A 260 11.06 -14.10 9.74
N ASN A 261 12.35 -14.41 9.52
CA ASN A 261 13.34 -13.48 8.97
C ASN A 261 14.39 -14.23 8.17
N GLN A 262 14.71 -13.73 6.98
CA GLN A 262 15.85 -14.19 6.19
C GLN A 262 16.63 -13.01 5.64
N GLU A 263 17.94 -13.15 5.57
CA GLU A 263 18.82 -12.24 4.85
C GLU A 263 18.95 -12.69 3.40
N GLY A 264 18.91 -11.76 2.45
CA GLY A 264 19.04 -12.07 1.02
C GLY A 264 20.44 -12.55 0.67
N ALA A 265 20.53 -13.58 -0.14
CA ALA A 265 21.80 -14.07 -0.67
C ALA A 265 22.43 -12.98 -1.55
N GLY A 266 23.63 -12.52 -1.20
CA GLY A 266 24.37 -11.47 -1.94
C GLY A 266 24.55 -10.15 -1.20
N ARG A 267 23.98 -9.97 -0.02
CA ARG A 267 24.41 -8.90 0.90
C ARG A 267 25.63 -9.36 1.67
N LEU A 268 26.81 -9.14 1.09
CA LEU A 268 28.03 -9.11 1.87
C LEU A 268 27.87 -8.02 2.94
N SER A 269 27.94 -8.42 4.20
CA SER A 269 28.09 -7.50 5.34
C SER A 269 29.29 -6.60 5.06
N VAL A 270 29.03 -5.33 4.77
CA VAL A 270 30.05 -4.27 4.71
C VAL A 270 30.14 -3.65 6.08
#